data_b0953d77f42eb02f728bab912e14fc7f
#
_entry.id   b0953d77f42eb02f728bab912e14fc7f
#
_cell.length_a   1.000
_cell.length_b   1.000
_cell.length_c   1.000
_cell.angle_alpha   90.00
_cell.angle_beta   90.00
_cell.angle_gamma   90.00
#
_symmetry.space_group_name_H-M   'P 1'
#
loop_
_entity.id
_entity.type
_entity.pdbx_description
1 polymer ?
#
loop_
_entity_poly.entity_id
_entity_poly.type
_entity_poly.pdbx_seq_one_letter_code
_entity_poly.pdbx_strand_id
1 'polypeptide(L)'
;MNKVYKSVISVSAAAVMLATTLTPALVNAWGDSSNGRQSYTLEQINNGDLGDTITFNSISNGKIGDEKNFVGAKVAGATVDTWNANTINVKDGETYTIRLFVHNNSPKGMEAIAKGVKATFSIPTTVAKSQTIIGYLDSSNATPDRYWDEVTLNASENVYLEYVAGSAKFNNNKGTFALSDEVITSGATLGYTSMNGEIPGCYEYSGVVTIDVKVHSSVAAKVSKQVRIKGTKTWSESVNAKVGDEVEYQIEYVNLLANQVDNVMIRDVLPTNVEYVKDSTYLYNSVHQSGVLLSDNNLTTTGINIGSYSPKGNAYVRFTGKVIDKTLACGSNQLVNWASATIDQKVYKDDASVMVDKDDESCKDKPVNPEPTPDQPGQPETPTTIVSTGPETIVTGAIGAGSMVTALGYFIASRKKF
;
A
#
# COMPACT_ATOMS: atom_id res chain seq x y z
N MET A 1 -12.41 63.84 7.75
CA MET A 1 -11.51 62.96 6.98
C MET A 1 -11.77 61.54 7.39
N ASN A 2 -12.66 60.82 6.66
CA ASN A 2 -13.10 59.46 6.95
C ASN A 2 -12.22 58.51 6.15
N LYS A 3 -11.45 57.67 6.84
CA LYS A 3 -10.75 56.53 6.23
C LYS A 3 -11.72 55.33 6.10
N VAL A 4 -12.06 55.00 4.88
CA VAL A 4 -12.82 53.81 4.52
C VAL A 4 -11.87 52.62 4.48
N TYR A 5 -12.03 51.67 5.38
CA TYR A 5 -11.36 50.38 5.32
C TYR A 5 -12.12 49.48 4.28
N LYS A 6 -11.43 49.16 3.18
CA LYS A 6 -11.91 48.14 2.23
C LYS A 6 -11.58 46.76 2.81
N SER A 7 -12.62 46.08 3.24
CA SER A 7 -12.57 44.66 3.61
C SER A 7 -12.47 43.84 2.33
N VAL A 8 -11.35 43.13 2.17
CA VAL A 8 -11.19 42.11 1.08
C VAL A 8 -11.76 40.81 1.60
N ILE A 9 -12.94 40.44 1.11
CA ILE A 9 -13.53 39.12 1.34
C ILE A 9 -12.88 38.17 0.33
N SER A 10 -11.99 37.32 0.79
CA SER A 10 -11.50 36.16 0.03
C SER A 10 -12.57 35.07 0.02
N VAL A 11 -13.24 34.93 -1.10
CA VAL A 11 -14.16 33.80 -1.37
C VAL A 11 -13.29 32.59 -1.70
N SER A 12 -13.16 31.69 -0.73
CA SER A 12 -12.60 30.37 -0.99
C SER A 12 -13.65 29.54 -1.74
N ALA A 13 -13.44 29.36 -3.02
CA ALA A 13 -14.26 28.45 -3.82
C ALA A 13 -13.88 27.00 -3.41
N ALA A 14 -14.71 26.41 -2.54
CA ALA A 14 -14.69 24.98 -2.33
C ALA A 14 -15.25 24.29 -3.59
N ALA A 15 -14.37 23.74 -4.40
CA ALA A 15 -14.76 22.88 -5.51
C ALA A 15 -15.27 21.55 -4.91
N VAL A 16 -16.59 21.43 -4.79
CA VAL A 16 -17.25 20.15 -4.56
C VAL A 16 -17.10 19.33 -5.84
N MET A 17 -16.10 18.46 -5.91
CA MET A 17 -16.04 17.43 -6.94
C MET A 17 -17.14 16.41 -6.62
N LEU A 18 -18.25 16.46 -7.38
CA LEU A 18 -19.14 15.33 -7.51
C LEU A 18 -18.35 14.21 -8.17
N ALA A 19 -17.91 13.24 -7.38
CA ALA A 19 -17.44 11.97 -7.88
C ALA A 19 -18.65 11.21 -8.44
N THR A 20 -18.96 11.42 -9.73
CA THR A 20 -19.74 10.46 -10.48
C THR A 20 -18.90 9.19 -10.52
N THR A 21 -19.32 8.17 -9.82
CA THR A 21 -18.81 6.80 -10.00
C THR A 21 -19.22 6.36 -11.40
N LEU A 22 -18.43 6.74 -12.40
CA LEU A 22 -18.38 6.00 -13.65
C LEU A 22 -17.74 4.66 -13.26
N THR A 23 -18.57 3.65 -12.97
CA THR A 23 -18.13 2.27 -13.12
C THR A 23 -17.57 2.21 -14.55
N PRO A 24 -16.28 1.92 -14.77
CA PRO A 24 -15.81 1.64 -16.10
C PRO A 24 -16.66 0.47 -16.57
N ALA A 25 -17.49 0.67 -17.59
CA ALA A 25 -18.00 -0.42 -18.35
C ALA A 25 -16.74 -1.23 -18.69
N LEU A 26 -16.73 -2.53 -18.36
CA LEU A 26 -15.74 -3.48 -18.85
C LEU A 26 -15.85 -3.47 -20.36
N VAL A 27 -15.24 -2.48 -20.99
CA VAL A 27 -14.97 -2.52 -22.42
C VAL A 27 -13.89 -3.55 -22.52
N ASN A 28 -14.25 -4.72 -23.06
CA ASN A 28 -13.29 -5.80 -23.27
C ASN A 28 -12.08 -5.25 -23.99
N ALA A 29 -11.05 -5.16 -23.22
CA ALA A 29 -9.78 -4.70 -23.58
C ALA A 29 -9.20 -5.48 -24.70
N TRP A 30 -8.31 -4.86 -25.30
CA TRP A 30 -7.39 -5.45 -26.16
C TRP A 30 -7.31 -6.98 -26.07
N GLY A 31 -7.37 -7.61 -27.13
CA GLY A 31 -7.00 -8.98 -27.28
C GLY A 31 -8.08 -10.01 -27.08
N ASP A 32 -9.29 -9.65 -26.86
CA ASP A 32 -10.36 -10.59 -27.18
C ASP A 32 -10.57 -10.60 -28.71
N SER A 33 -10.28 -11.76 -29.31
CA SER A 33 -10.57 -12.05 -30.71
C SER A 33 -12.06 -11.81 -31.07
N SER A 34 -12.95 -11.74 -30.07
CA SER A 34 -14.36 -11.43 -30.25
C SER A 34 -14.62 -9.97 -30.69
N ASN A 35 -13.67 -9.05 -30.53
CA ASN A 35 -13.81 -7.63 -30.91
C ASN A 35 -13.11 -7.24 -32.21
N GLY A 36 -12.76 -8.20 -33.07
CA GLY A 36 -12.31 -7.95 -34.44
C GLY A 36 -10.85 -7.48 -34.57
N ARG A 37 -10.06 -7.43 -33.46
CA ARG A 37 -8.64 -7.16 -33.56
C ARG A 37 -7.89 -8.40 -33.99
N GLN A 38 -7.33 -8.38 -35.18
CA GLN A 38 -6.50 -9.45 -35.70
C GLN A 38 -5.08 -9.34 -35.15
N SER A 39 -4.48 -10.50 -34.88
CA SER A 39 -3.02 -10.64 -34.65
C SER A 39 -2.39 -11.26 -35.87
N TYR A 40 -1.19 -10.83 -36.19
CA TYR A 40 -0.40 -11.29 -37.30
C TYR A 40 0.94 -11.84 -36.82
N THR A 41 1.51 -12.81 -37.53
CA THR A 41 2.95 -13.11 -37.40
C THR A 41 3.75 -12.19 -38.32
N LEU A 42 5.06 -12.06 -38.08
CA LEU A 42 5.94 -11.31 -38.98
C LEU A 42 5.89 -11.87 -40.42
N GLU A 43 5.76 -13.19 -40.56
CA GLU A 43 5.66 -13.85 -41.87
C GLU A 43 4.38 -13.44 -42.57
N GLN A 44 3.24 -13.38 -41.87
CA GLN A 44 1.97 -12.91 -42.44
C GLN A 44 2.05 -11.47 -42.90
N ILE A 45 2.66 -10.58 -42.10
CA ILE A 45 2.88 -9.17 -42.49
C ILE A 45 3.74 -9.10 -43.75
N ASN A 46 4.86 -9.85 -43.80
CA ASN A 46 5.75 -9.88 -44.93
C ASN A 46 5.13 -10.48 -46.19
N ASN A 47 4.19 -11.41 -46.04
CA ASN A 47 3.42 -12.01 -47.14
C ASN A 47 2.31 -11.08 -47.67
N GLY A 48 2.07 -9.95 -47.01
CA GLY A 48 1.05 -8.98 -47.43
C GLY A 48 -0.34 -9.24 -46.90
N ASP A 49 -0.51 -10.12 -45.89
CA ASP A 49 -1.82 -10.47 -45.32
C ASP A 49 -2.52 -9.25 -44.68
N LEU A 50 -1.78 -8.22 -44.29
CA LEU A 50 -2.33 -6.96 -43.79
C LEU A 50 -2.98 -6.08 -44.86
N GLY A 51 -2.56 -6.22 -46.14
CA GLY A 51 -3.03 -5.39 -47.25
C GLY A 51 -2.70 -3.92 -47.05
N ASP A 52 -3.68 -3.05 -47.23
CA ASP A 52 -3.57 -1.59 -47.02
C ASP A 52 -4.00 -1.14 -45.61
N THR A 53 -4.35 -2.09 -44.75
CA THR A 53 -4.83 -1.79 -43.41
C THR A 53 -3.69 -1.24 -42.55
N ILE A 54 -3.96 -0.16 -41.84
CA ILE A 54 -3.07 0.33 -40.79
C ILE A 54 -3.54 -0.27 -39.46
N THR A 55 -2.65 -0.94 -38.76
CA THR A 55 -2.90 -1.49 -37.43
C THR A 55 -1.68 -1.25 -36.54
N PHE A 56 -1.92 -1.17 -35.20
CA PHE A 56 -0.84 -0.97 -34.24
C PHE A 56 -0.65 -2.21 -33.36
N ASN A 57 0.61 -2.48 -33.00
CA ASN A 57 0.99 -3.45 -31.97
C ASN A 57 0.25 -4.80 -32.11
N SER A 58 0.14 -5.32 -33.34
CA SER A 58 -0.65 -6.51 -33.65
C SER A 58 0.21 -7.73 -34.04
N ILE A 59 1.53 -7.62 -33.98
CA ILE A 59 2.46 -8.71 -34.30
C ILE A 59 2.66 -9.57 -33.05
N SER A 60 2.38 -10.88 -33.17
CA SER A 60 2.46 -11.82 -32.06
C SER A 60 3.87 -12.37 -31.81
N ASN A 61 4.76 -12.32 -32.80
CA ASN A 61 6.15 -12.79 -32.73
C ASN A 61 7.16 -11.69 -33.13
N GLY A 62 6.87 -10.44 -32.74
CA GLY A 62 7.71 -9.28 -33.01
C GLY A 62 8.99 -9.24 -32.19
N LYS A 63 9.82 -8.19 -32.38
CA LYS A 63 11.10 -8.01 -31.66
C LYS A 63 10.93 -7.85 -30.15
N ILE A 64 9.78 -7.35 -29.68
CA ILE A 64 9.47 -7.24 -28.25
C ILE A 64 8.63 -8.42 -27.72
N GLY A 65 8.51 -9.48 -28.52
CA GLY A 65 7.60 -10.61 -28.28
C GLY A 65 6.21 -10.35 -28.85
N ASP A 66 5.16 -10.72 -28.11
CA ASP A 66 3.78 -10.38 -28.48
C ASP A 66 3.54 -8.89 -28.22
N GLU A 67 3.39 -8.12 -29.31
CA GLU A 67 3.21 -6.67 -29.25
C GLU A 67 1.89 -6.26 -28.56
N LYS A 68 1.01 -7.21 -28.31
CA LYS A 68 -0.18 -6.96 -27.50
C LYS A 68 0.16 -6.50 -26.08
N ASN A 69 1.28 -6.97 -25.55
CA ASN A 69 1.82 -6.55 -24.26
C ASN A 69 2.66 -5.28 -24.41
N PHE A 70 2.06 -4.21 -24.91
CA PHE A 70 2.75 -2.98 -25.24
C PHE A 70 2.86 -1.97 -24.10
N VAL A 71 2.04 -2.14 -23.04
CA VAL A 71 2.19 -1.40 -21.79
C VAL A 71 3.00 -2.26 -20.81
N GLY A 72 3.90 -1.62 -20.09
CA GLY A 72 4.72 -2.31 -19.10
C GLY A 72 5.37 -1.31 -18.15
N ALA A 73 5.92 -1.81 -17.05
CA ALA A 73 6.52 -1.00 -16.01
C ALA A 73 7.91 -1.50 -15.62
N LYS A 74 8.76 -0.60 -15.15
CA LYS A 74 10.02 -0.89 -14.45
C LYS A 74 10.31 0.19 -13.41
N VAL A 75 11.23 -0.09 -12.48
CA VAL A 75 11.73 0.94 -11.57
C VAL A 75 12.38 2.06 -12.39
N ALA A 76 12.06 3.31 -12.07
CA ALA A 76 12.64 4.46 -12.77
C ALA A 76 14.17 4.50 -12.61
N GLY A 77 14.86 4.80 -13.71
CA GLY A 77 16.33 4.80 -13.74
C GLY A 77 16.98 3.40 -13.77
N ALA A 78 16.22 2.31 -13.77
CA ALA A 78 16.78 0.97 -13.92
C ALA A 78 17.47 0.81 -15.30
N THR A 79 18.70 0.32 -15.28
CA THR A 79 19.54 0.12 -16.48
C THR A 79 19.15 -1.12 -17.28
N VAL A 80 18.44 -2.06 -16.65
CA VAL A 80 17.95 -3.27 -17.32
C VAL A 80 16.79 -2.93 -18.26
N ASP A 81 16.87 -3.42 -19.49
CA ASP A 81 15.84 -3.19 -20.53
C ASP A 81 14.70 -4.22 -20.47
N THR A 82 14.50 -4.82 -19.31
CA THR A 82 13.38 -5.73 -19.08
C THR A 82 12.18 -4.98 -18.53
N TRP A 83 11.09 -5.05 -19.26
CA TRP A 83 9.81 -4.48 -18.87
C TRP A 83 8.88 -5.56 -18.34
N ASN A 84 8.31 -5.31 -17.17
CA ASN A 84 7.25 -6.18 -16.65
C ASN A 84 5.95 -5.79 -17.35
N ALA A 85 5.46 -6.63 -18.25
CA ALA A 85 4.29 -6.32 -19.07
C ALA A 85 3.07 -6.55 -18.19
N ASN A 86 2.61 -7.39 -17.56
CA ASN A 86 1.30 -7.51 -16.93
C ASN A 86 1.28 -7.03 -15.49
N THR A 87 2.32 -7.33 -14.69
CA THR A 87 2.35 -7.01 -13.27
C THR A 87 3.75 -6.65 -12.80
N ILE A 88 3.84 -5.73 -11.83
CA ILE A 88 5.06 -5.41 -11.11
C ILE A 88 4.76 -5.21 -9.62
N ASN A 89 5.63 -5.71 -8.74
CA ASN A 89 5.55 -5.40 -7.31
C ASN A 89 6.20 -4.03 -7.06
N VAL A 90 5.49 -3.17 -6.33
CA VAL A 90 5.91 -1.79 -6.08
C VAL A 90 6.04 -1.50 -4.59
N LYS A 91 6.83 -0.46 -4.28
CA LYS A 91 7.08 -0.01 -2.91
C LYS A 91 6.76 1.46 -2.75
N ASP A 92 6.34 1.81 -1.53
CA ASP A 92 6.13 3.19 -1.13
C ASP A 92 7.37 4.06 -1.34
N GLY A 93 7.14 5.28 -1.83
CA GLY A 93 8.18 6.27 -2.10
C GLY A 93 8.99 6.04 -3.38
N GLU A 94 8.91 4.87 -4.01
CA GLU A 94 9.61 4.58 -5.27
C GLU A 94 8.86 5.14 -6.47
N THR A 95 9.63 5.47 -7.51
CA THR A 95 9.10 5.92 -8.81
C THR A 95 9.27 4.80 -9.83
N TYR A 96 8.24 4.62 -10.65
CA TYR A 96 8.20 3.61 -11.70
C TYR A 96 7.98 4.28 -13.06
N THR A 97 8.77 3.86 -14.06
CA THR A 97 8.55 4.27 -15.44
C THR A 97 7.58 3.31 -16.09
N ILE A 98 6.49 3.84 -16.64
CA ILE A 98 5.49 3.11 -17.43
C ILE A 98 5.76 3.38 -18.90
N ARG A 99 5.83 2.32 -19.70
CA ARG A 99 5.97 2.43 -21.15
C ARG A 99 4.67 2.14 -21.87
N LEU A 100 4.55 2.71 -23.08
CA LEU A 100 3.60 2.30 -24.12
C LEU A 100 4.40 2.20 -25.43
N PHE A 101 4.54 0.99 -25.98
CA PHE A 101 5.18 0.79 -27.27
C PHE A 101 4.25 1.18 -28.39
N VAL A 102 4.80 1.77 -29.47
CA VAL A 102 4.07 2.29 -30.62
C VAL A 102 4.68 1.74 -31.90
N HIS A 103 3.95 0.88 -32.59
CA HIS A 103 4.40 0.31 -33.84
C HIS A 103 3.24 0.21 -34.84
N ASN A 104 3.26 1.02 -35.90
CA ASN A 104 2.40 0.83 -37.06
C ASN A 104 2.89 -0.38 -37.85
N ASN A 105 2.14 -1.47 -37.87
CA ASN A 105 2.57 -2.77 -38.38
C ASN A 105 2.58 -2.86 -39.92
N SER A 106 2.16 -1.82 -40.65
CA SER A 106 2.24 -1.84 -42.10
C SER A 106 3.68 -1.93 -42.59
N PRO A 107 4.03 -2.86 -43.50
CA PRO A 107 5.38 -2.98 -44.06
C PRO A 107 5.71 -1.91 -45.11
N LYS A 108 4.71 -1.07 -45.48
CA LYS A 108 4.83 -0.08 -46.58
C LYS A 108 5.55 1.20 -46.18
N GLY A 109 6.06 1.33 -44.97
CA GLY A 109 6.84 2.48 -44.52
C GLY A 109 6.08 3.80 -44.69
N MET A 110 6.74 4.73 -45.41
CA MET A 110 6.20 6.06 -45.69
C MET A 110 4.96 6.09 -46.59
N GLU A 111 4.57 4.98 -47.22
CA GLU A 111 3.36 4.88 -48.03
C GLU A 111 2.13 4.55 -47.18
N ALA A 112 2.35 4.10 -45.93
CA ALA A 112 1.26 3.76 -44.98
C ALA A 112 1.40 4.53 -43.67
N ILE A 113 1.02 5.81 -43.70
CA ILE A 113 1.13 6.71 -42.55
C ILE A 113 -0.15 6.64 -41.71
N ALA A 114 -0.01 6.24 -40.45
CA ALA A 114 -1.04 6.42 -39.45
C ALA A 114 -1.19 7.90 -39.08
N LYS A 115 -2.43 8.40 -38.97
CA LYS A 115 -2.74 9.82 -38.76
C LYS A 115 -3.51 10.04 -37.45
N GLY A 116 -3.37 11.25 -36.92
CA GLY A 116 -4.00 11.63 -35.66
C GLY A 116 -3.58 10.76 -34.48
N VAL A 117 -2.33 10.26 -34.51
CA VAL A 117 -1.84 9.32 -33.49
C VAL A 117 -1.66 10.03 -32.17
N LYS A 118 -2.28 9.48 -31.11
CA LYS A 118 -2.19 9.98 -29.73
C LYS A 118 -1.96 8.83 -28.76
N ALA A 119 -1.21 9.11 -27.70
CA ALA A 119 -1.08 8.21 -26.55
C ALA A 119 -1.75 8.84 -25.32
N THR A 120 -2.45 8.01 -24.53
CA THR A 120 -3.07 8.42 -23.27
C THR A 120 -2.83 7.34 -22.22
N PHE A 121 -2.53 7.75 -20.98
CA PHE A 121 -2.51 6.84 -19.84
C PHE A 121 -3.65 7.17 -18.88
N SER A 122 -4.42 6.17 -18.51
CA SER A 122 -5.39 6.25 -17.43
C SER A 122 -4.74 5.76 -16.14
N ILE A 123 -4.44 6.68 -15.23
CA ILE A 123 -3.87 6.39 -13.93
C ILE A 123 -5.01 6.38 -12.91
N PRO A 124 -5.19 5.30 -12.11
CA PRO A 124 -6.26 5.23 -11.12
C PRO A 124 -6.07 6.29 -10.03
N THR A 125 -7.18 6.92 -9.62
CA THR A 125 -7.22 7.93 -8.56
C THR A 125 -7.64 7.36 -7.21
N THR A 126 -7.94 6.06 -7.15
CA THR A 126 -8.37 5.36 -5.95
C THR A 126 -7.18 4.83 -5.15
N VAL A 127 -7.43 4.50 -3.89
CA VAL A 127 -6.45 3.88 -3.00
C VAL A 127 -6.71 2.38 -2.95
N ALA A 128 -5.72 1.56 -3.32
CA ALA A 128 -5.82 0.10 -3.29
C ALA A 128 -4.44 -0.56 -3.20
N LYS A 129 -4.38 -1.86 -2.85
CA LYS A 129 -3.14 -2.65 -2.91
C LYS A 129 -2.72 -2.98 -4.33
N SER A 130 -3.67 -2.98 -5.26
CA SER A 130 -3.45 -3.29 -6.67
C SER A 130 -3.97 -2.12 -7.49
N GLN A 131 -3.13 -1.52 -8.30
CA GLN A 131 -3.40 -0.33 -9.11
C GLN A 131 -3.11 -0.64 -10.58
N THR A 132 -4.12 -0.55 -11.44
CA THR A 132 -3.96 -0.85 -12.86
C THR A 132 -3.89 0.44 -13.68
N ILE A 133 -2.79 0.62 -14.40
CA ILE A 133 -2.60 1.73 -15.36
C ILE A 133 -2.90 1.19 -16.75
N ILE A 134 -3.78 1.88 -17.47
CA ILE A 134 -4.15 1.53 -18.83
C ILE A 134 -3.50 2.53 -19.78
N GLY A 135 -2.81 2.02 -20.82
CA GLY A 135 -2.28 2.84 -21.90
C GLY A 135 -3.13 2.70 -23.16
N TYR A 136 -3.55 3.82 -23.72
CA TYR A 136 -4.31 3.89 -24.96
C TYR A 136 -3.48 4.46 -26.09
N LEU A 137 -3.66 3.92 -27.29
CA LEU A 137 -3.10 4.42 -28.53
C LEU A 137 -4.21 4.60 -29.53
N ASP A 138 -4.46 5.85 -29.93
CA ASP A 138 -5.51 6.24 -30.87
C ASP A 138 -4.93 6.61 -32.23
N SER A 139 -5.68 6.34 -33.30
CA SER A 139 -5.35 6.79 -34.66
C SER A 139 -6.62 6.94 -35.49
N SER A 140 -6.70 8.03 -36.27
CA SER A 140 -7.90 8.36 -37.05
C SER A 140 -8.09 7.48 -38.29
N ASN A 141 -7.10 6.72 -38.71
CA ASN A 141 -7.14 5.90 -39.91
C ASN A 141 -6.59 4.47 -39.70
N ALA A 142 -6.42 4.04 -38.46
CA ALA A 142 -6.10 2.66 -38.12
C ALA A 142 -7.36 1.84 -37.87
N THR A 143 -7.22 0.51 -37.92
CA THR A 143 -8.29 -0.44 -37.60
C THR A 143 -7.79 -1.46 -36.57
N PRO A 144 -8.34 -1.46 -35.36
CA PRO A 144 -9.31 -0.48 -34.80
C PRO A 144 -8.70 0.94 -34.68
N ASP A 145 -9.54 1.94 -34.42
CA ASP A 145 -9.12 3.32 -34.21
C ASP A 145 -8.51 3.56 -32.81
N ARG A 146 -8.77 2.66 -31.85
CA ARG A 146 -8.21 2.66 -30.48
C ARG A 146 -7.67 1.31 -30.11
N TYR A 147 -6.47 1.33 -29.54
CA TYR A 147 -5.75 0.20 -28.96
C TYR A 147 -5.52 0.46 -27.48
N TRP A 148 -5.51 -0.57 -26.66
CA TRP A 148 -5.13 -0.43 -25.26
C TRP A 148 -4.55 -1.72 -24.66
N ASP A 149 -3.77 -1.55 -23.65
CA ASP A 149 -3.15 -2.57 -22.85
C ASP A 149 -2.92 -2.01 -21.45
N GLU A 150 -2.59 -2.85 -20.47
CA GLU A 150 -2.50 -2.45 -19.09
C GLU A 150 -1.31 -3.07 -18.36
N VAL A 151 -0.91 -2.42 -17.28
CA VAL A 151 0.03 -2.97 -16.29
C VAL A 151 -0.50 -2.75 -14.89
N THR A 152 -0.44 -3.79 -14.06
CA THR A 152 -0.91 -3.75 -12.68
C THR A 152 0.29 -3.64 -11.72
N LEU A 153 0.25 -2.62 -10.85
CA LEU A 153 1.22 -2.34 -9.80
C LEU A 153 0.68 -2.91 -8.49
N ASN A 154 1.35 -3.93 -7.93
CA ASN A 154 0.95 -4.59 -6.69
C ASN A 154 1.82 -4.13 -5.53
N ALA A 155 1.20 -3.62 -4.46
CA ALA A 155 1.85 -3.22 -3.22
C ALA A 155 1.45 -4.13 -2.06
N SER A 156 2.29 -4.21 -1.01
CA SER A 156 1.98 -4.94 0.23
C SER A 156 0.84 -4.30 1.02
N GLU A 157 0.64 -2.99 0.86
CA GLU A 157 -0.37 -2.18 1.54
C GLU A 157 -1.10 -1.27 0.54
N ASN A 158 -2.13 -0.58 1.02
CA ASN A 158 -2.87 0.34 0.18
C ASN A 158 -2.02 1.53 -0.24
N VAL A 159 -1.98 1.80 -1.55
CA VAL A 159 -1.23 2.89 -2.17
C VAL A 159 -2.12 3.71 -3.10
N TYR A 160 -1.71 4.94 -3.37
CA TYR A 160 -2.17 5.72 -4.51
C TYR A 160 -0.99 6.06 -5.43
N LEU A 161 -1.30 6.36 -6.67
CA LEU A 161 -0.31 6.70 -7.68
C LEU A 161 -0.36 8.19 -8.00
N GLU A 162 0.81 8.80 -8.10
CA GLU A 162 0.98 10.20 -8.50
C GLU A 162 1.76 10.25 -9.81
N TYR A 163 1.19 10.90 -10.84
CA TYR A 163 1.92 11.20 -12.06
C TYR A 163 3.02 12.22 -11.80
N VAL A 164 4.22 11.96 -12.30
CA VAL A 164 5.34 12.92 -12.21
C VAL A 164 5.21 13.89 -13.39
N ALA A 165 4.76 15.12 -13.12
CA ALA A 165 4.56 16.14 -14.15
C ALA A 165 5.84 16.40 -14.95
N GLY A 166 5.70 16.56 -16.27
CA GLY A 166 6.80 16.78 -17.21
C GLY A 166 7.67 15.54 -17.49
N SER A 167 7.30 14.36 -16.97
CA SER A 167 8.06 13.12 -17.23
C SER A 167 7.76 12.47 -18.57
N ALA A 168 6.66 12.85 -19.22
CA ALA A 168 6.19 12.24 -20.45
C ALA A 168 7.16 12.47 -21.61
N LYS A 169 7.54 11.38 -22.30
CA LYS A 169 8.49 11.40 -23.43
C LYS A 169 8.08 10.38 -24.48
N PHE A 170 8.37 10.70 -25.73
CA PHE A 170 8.36 9.73 -26.83
C PHE A 170 9.76 9.52 -27.36
N ASN A 171 10.24 8.29 -27.33
CA ASN A 171 11.56 7.89 -27.78
C ASN A 171 11.45 7.05 -29.05
N ASN A 172 12.14 7.44 -30.11
CA ASN A 172 12.25 6.69 -31.35
C ASN A 172 13.67 6.84 -31.91
N ASN A 173 13.96 6.35 -33.14
CA ASN A 173 15.27 6.43 -33.74
C ASN A 173 15.69 7.85 -34.19
N LYS A 174 14.81 8.84 -34.10
CA LYS A 174 15.15 10.27 -34.32
C LYS A 174 15.53 10.99 -33.02
N GLY A 175 15.27 10.37 -31.87
CA GLY A 175 15.62 10.93 -30.57
C GLY A 175 14.49 10.87 -29.57
N THR A 176 14.63 11.70 -28.56
CA THR A 176 13.68 11.83 -27.45
C THR A 176 12.90 13.15 -27.60
N PHE A 177 11.58 13.06 -27.62
CA PHE A 177 10.66 14.19 -27.68
C PHE A 177 9.92 14.31 -26.36
N ALA A 178 9.92 15.50 -25.77
CA ALA A 178 9.05 15.77 -24.61
C ALA A 178 7.59 15.80 -25.07
N LEU A 179 6.71 15.20 -24.29
CA LEU A 179 5.27 15.24 -24.51
C LEU A 179 4.60 16.15 -23.46
N SER A 180 3.41 16.65 -23.81
CA SER A 180 2.61 17.41 -22.84
C SER A 180 2.00 16.49 -21.78
N ASP A 181 1.73 17.05 -20.59
CA ASP A 181 1.04 16.34 -19.50
C ASP A 181 -0.42 15.98 -19.83
N GLU A 182 -0.92 16.42 -20.98
CA GLU A 182 -2.20 15.93 -21.54
C GLU A 182 -2.20 14.42 -21.78
N VAL A 183 -1.03 13.77 -21.81
CA VAL A 183 -0.84 12.32 -21.91
C VAL A 183 -1.63 11.54 -20.84
N ILE A 184 -1.97 12.17 -19.71
CA ILE A 184 -2.80 11.56 -18.65
C ILE A 184 -4.24 12.07 -18.63
N THR A 185 -4.67 12.84 -19.62
CA THR A 185 -6.02 13.41 -19.71
C THR A 185 -6.62 13.26 -21.11
N SER A 186 -6.33 14.17 -22.03
CA SER A 186 -6.89 14.21 -23.41
C SER A 186 -6.01 13.49 -24.45
N GLY A 187 -4.84 13.02 -24.03
CA GLY A 187 -3.84 12.36 -24.88
C GLY A 187 -2.83 13.33 -25.51
N ALA A 188 -1.57 12.89 -25.54
CA ALA A 188 -0.48 13.60 -26.20
C ALA A 188 -0.34 13.13 -27.65
N THR A 189 -0.23 14.08 -28.57
CA THR A 189 0.02 13.80 -29.99
C THR A 189 1.42 13.23 -30.20
N LEU A 190 1.52 12.14 -30.95
CA LEU A 190 2.78 11.49 -31.32
C LEU A 190 3.15 11.81 -32.76
N GLY A 191 4.40 11.53 -33.15
CA GLY A 191 4.84 11.64 -34.53
C GLY A 191 6.29 11.22 -34.68
N TYR A 192 6.70 10.89 -35.89
CA TYR A 192 8.01 10.30 -36.11
C TYR A 192 9.17 11.31 -36.03
N THR A 193 9.07 12.44 -36.76
CA THR A 193 10.09 13.49 -36.78
C THR A 193 9.71 14.74 -36.01
N SER A 194 8.41 14.89 -35.75
CA SER A 194 7.82 15.95 -34.95
C SER A 194 6.47 15.43 -34.42
N MET A 195 5.98 15.99 -33.32
CA MET A 195 4.72 15.54 -32.69
C MET A 195 3.50 16.03 -33.48
N ASN A 196 3.39 15.61 -34.75
CA ASN A 196 2.37 16.07 -35.73
C ASN A 196 1.21 15.09 -35.94
N GLY A 197 1.18 13.96 -35.22
CA GLY A 197 0.15 12.94 -35.36
C GLY A 197 0.43 11.90 -36.44
N GLU A 198 1.63 11.84 -37.03
CA GLU A 198 1.94 10.97 -38.15
C GLU A 198 3.02 9.94 -37.77
N ILE A 199 2.69 8.65 -37.87
CA ILE A 199 3.60 7.51 -37.65
C ILE A 199 3.59 6.63 -38.91
N PRO A 200 4.69 6.57 -39.65
CA PRO A 200 4.84 5.66 -40.80
C PRO A 200 4.80 4.19 -40.39
N GLY A 201 4.50 3.33 -41.31
CA GLY A 201 4.55 1.88 -41.13
C GLY A 201 6.00 1.36 -40.99
N CYS A 202 6.12 0.09 -40.59
CA CYS A 202 7.39 -0.59 -40.38
C CYS A 202 8.04 -0.32 -39.02
N TYR A 203 8.77 -1.33 -38.55
CA TYR A 203 9.47 -1.32 -37.24
C TYR A 203 10.47 -0.17 -37.11
N GLU A 204 11.06 0.27 -38.21
CA GLU A 204 11.98 1.41 -38.24
C GLU A 204 11.38 2.68 -37.61
N TYR A 205 10.10 2.87 -37.79
CA TYR A 205 9.35 4.07 -37.32
C TYR A 205 8.70 3.88 -35.97
N SER A 206 8.92 2.73 -35.34
CA SER A 206 8.40 2.46 -34.01
C SER A 206 9.03 3.35 -32.93
N GLY A 207 8.37 3.47 -31.79
CA GLY A 207 8.86 4.21 -30.64
C GLY A 207 8.22 3.77 -29.34
N VAL A 208 8.62 4.41 -28.26
CA VAL A 208 8.13 4.13 -26.91
C VAL A 208 7.74 5.43 -26.24
N VAL A 209 6.49 5.54 -25.84
CA VAL A 209 6.04 6.58 -24.90
C VAL A 209 6.37 6.10 -23.50
N THR A 210 6.92 7.00 -22.68
CA THR A 210 7.18 6.75 -21.25
C THR A 210 6.58 7.86 -20.40
N ILE A 211 6.09 7.49 -19.24
CA ILE A 211 5.72 8.40 -18.14
C ILE A 211 6.30 7.85 -16.84
N ASP A 212 6.52 8.71 -15.85
CA ASP A 212 6.88 8.27 -14.51
C ASP A 212 5.69 8.44 -13.56
N VAL A 213 5.49 7.44 -12.71
CA VAL A 213 4.52 7.47 -11.62
C VAL A 213 5.21 7.16 -10.31
N LYS A 214 4.89 7.94 -9.27
CA LYS A 214 5.37 7.73 -7.92
C LYS A 214 4.32 7.02 -7.10
N VAL A 215 4.75 6.03 -6.33
CA VAL A 215 3.90 5.24 -5.44
C VAL A 215 3.91 5.87 -4.05
N HIS A 216 2.73 6.11 -3.49
CA HIS A 216 2.56 6.63 -2.15
C HIS A 216 1.70 5.68 -1.32
N SER A 217 2.19 5.32 -0.13
CA SER A 217 1.38 4.62 0.87
C SER A 217 0.20 5.50 1.30
N SER A 218 -0.96 4.89 1.46
CA SER A 218 -2.13 5.56 2.06
C SER A 218 -2.13 5.50 3.58
N VAL A 219 -1.13 4.84 4.18
CA VAL A 219 -0.92 4.83 5.63
C VAL A 219 -0.24 6.14 6.00
N ALA A 220 -0.97 7.02 6.69
CA ALA A 220 -0.46 8.35 7.02
C ALA A 220 0.60 8.33 8.13
N ALA A 221 0.60 7.28 8.96
CA ALA A 221 1.54 7.15 10.07
C ALA A 221 1.89 5.70 10.38
N LYS A 222 3.13 5.49 10.82
CA LYS A 222 3.52 4.32 11.60
C LYS A 222 3.40 4.67 13.08
N VAL A 223 2.75 3.79 13.83
CA VAL A 223 2.79 3.78 15.29
C VAL A 223 3.41 2.48 15.70
N SER A 224 4.40 2.50 16.61
CA SER A 224 4.90 1.29 17.25
C SER A 224 5.03 1.50 18.74
N LYS A 225 4.71 0.46 19.51
CA LYS A 225 4.73 0.48 20.96
C LYS A 225 5.63 -0.60 21.49
N GLN A 226 6.43 -0.25 22.47
CA GLN A 226 7.32 -1.18 23.15
C GLN A 226 7.30 -0.93 24.66
N VAL A 227 7.72 -1.93 25.39
CA VAL A 227 7.80 -1.90 26.85
C VAL A 227 9.16 -2.41 27.33
N ARG A 228 9.60 -1.94 28.50
CA ARG A 228 10.77 -2.46 29.23
C ARG A 228 10.55 -2.37 30.72
N ILE A 229 11.28 -3.17 31.49
CA ILE A 229 11.41 -2.94 32.93
C ILE A 229 12.15 -1.64 33.13
N LYS A 230 11.65 -0.77 34.01
CA LYS A 230 12.25 0.54 34.30
C LYS A 230 13.72 0.40 34.69
N GLY A 231 14.55 1.23 34.06
CA GLY A 231 16.00 1.24 34.27
C GLY A 231 16.77 0.23 33.41
N THR A 232 16.11 -0.68 32.69
CA THR A 232 16.77 -1.54 31.69
C THR A 232 16.96 -0.79 30.37
N LYS A 233 17.80 -1.34 29.46
CA LYS A 233 18.12 -0.68 28.19
C LYS A 233 17.32 -1.20 27.00
N THR A 234 16.83 -2.43 27.07
CA THR A 234 16.24 -3.13 25.93
C THR A 234 14.72 -2.92 25.88
N TRP A 235 14.23 -2.40 24.79
CA TRP A 235 12.82 -2.31 24.45
C TRP A 235 12.36 -3.60 23.78
N SER A 236 11.13 -4.05 24.06
CA SER A 236 10.54 -5.26 23.47
C SER A 236 9.01 -5.14 23.39
N GLU A 237 8.40 -6.02 22.61
CA GLU A 237 6.94 -6.13 22.50
C GLU A 237 6.29 -6.67 23.78
N SER A 238 7.07 -7.42 24.58
CA SER A 238 6.60 -7.98 25.83
C SER A 238 7.74 -8.11 26.84
N VAL A 239 7.40 -7.92 28.14
CA VAL A 239 8.30 -8.15 29.27
C VAL A 239 7.59 -8.91 30.39
N ASN A 240 8.38 -9.68 31.18
CA ASN A 240 7.91 -10.27 32.43
C ASN A 240 8.13 -9.28 33.59
N ALA A 241 7.11 -9.04 34.40
CA ALA A 241 7.16 -8.18 35.56
C ALA A 241 6.40 -8.81 36.74
N LYS A 242 6.60 -8.24 37.93
CA LYS A 242 5.88 -8.61 39.15
C LYS A 242 4.98 -7.47 39.60
N VAL A 243 4.00 -7.78 40.42
CA VAL A 243 3.23 -6.76 41.13
C VAL A 243 4.16 -5.85 41.92
N GLY A 244 4.00 -4.55 41.75
CA GLY A 244 4.86 -3.51 42.35
C GLY A 244 5.97 -3.00 41.44
N ASP A 245 6.35 -3.73 40.39
CA ASP A 245 7.38 -3.29 39.44
C ASP A 245 6.91 -2.10 38.63
N GLU A 246 7.85 -1.23 38.29
CA GLU A 246 7.63 -0.15 37.33
C GLU A 246 8.16 -0.57 35.95
N VAL A 247 7.34 -0.35 34.93
CA VAL A 247 7.65 -0.57 33.52
C VAL A 247 7.64 0.77 32.78
N GLU A 248 8.50 0.90 31.80
CA GLU A 248 8.49 2.05 30.89
C GLU A 248 7.92 1.62 29.54
N TYR A 249 6.99 2.40 29.02
CA TYR A 249 6.46 2.25 27.67
C TYR A 249 7.07 3.31 26.75
N GLN A 250 7.28 2.93 25.50
CA GLN A 250 7.67 3.84 24.43
C GLN A 250 6.67 3.71 23.28
N ILE A 251 6.15 4.84 22.83
CA ILE A 251 5.30 4.96 21.65
C ILE A 251 6.12 5.72 20.62
N GLU A 252 6.45 5.08 19.50
CA GLU A 252 7.03 5.74 18.35
C GLU A 252 5.92 6.17 17.39
N TYR A 253 6.02 7.40 16.91
CA TYR A 253 5.23 7.94 15.82
C TYR A 253 6.16 8.31 14.67
N VAL A 254 5.78 7.99 13.42
CA VAL A 254 6.49 8.42 12.20
C VAL A 254 5.47 8.92 11.18
N ASN A 255 5.68 10.14 10.66
CA ASN A 255 4.91 10.66 9.53
C ASN A 255 5.34 9.96 8.23
N LEU A 256 4.46 9.20 7.61
CA LEU A 256 4.69 8.49 6.34
C LEU A 256 4.19 9.27 5.12
N LEU A 257 3.50 10.40 5.32
CA LEU A 257 3.02 11.24 4.23
C LEU A 257 4.16 12.07 3.62
N ALA A 258 3.98 12.46 2.37
CA ALA A 258 4.87 13.39 1.67
C ALA A 258 4.73 14.85 2.17
N ASN A 259 3.70 15.14 2.97
CA ASN A 259 3.39 16.47 3.52
C ASN A 259 3.57 16.50 5.03
N GLN A 260 3.68 17.71 5.60
CA GLN A 260 3.64 17.91 7.03
C GLN A 260 2.27 17.47 7.58
N VAL A 261 2.31 16.82 8.74
CA VAL A 261 1.13 16.49 9.55
C VAL A 261 1.14 17.40 10.77
N ASP A 262 0.02 18.09 10.99
CA ASP A 262 -0.16 18.99 12.11
C ASP A 262 -1.01 18.36 13.21
N ASN A 263 -0.78 18.81 14.45
CA ASN A 263 -1.58 18.44 15.61
C ASN A 263 -1.70 16.92 15.83
N VAL A 264 -0.58 16.21 15.80
CA VAL A 264 -0.56 14.77 16.06
C VAL A 264 -0.96 14.49 17.50
N MET A 265 -2.06 13.75 17.68
CA MET A 265 -2.58 13.37 19.00
C MET A 265 -2.14 11.94 19.33
N ILE A 266 -1.42 11.77 20.45
CA ILE A 266 -1.05 10.45 20.98
C ILE A 266 -1.92 10.15 22.19
N ARG A 267 -2.47 8.94 22.24
CA ARG A 267 -3.23 8.43 23.40
C ARG A 267 -2.80 7.01 23.73
N ASP A 268 -2.78 6.72 25.01
CA ASP A 268 -2.52 5.40 25.57
C ASP A 268 -3.74 4.87 26.34
N VAL A 269 -3.93 3.56 26.32
CA VAL A 269 -5.02 2.89 27.07
C VAL A 269 -4.41 1.77 27.89
N LEU A 270 -4.11 2.09 29.13
CA LEU A 270 -3.54 1.14 30.09
C LEU A 270 -4.54 0.02 30.44
N PRO A 271 -4.06 -1.23 30.60
CA PRO A 271 -4.87 -2.30 31.16
C PRO A 271 -5.15 -2.09 32.66
N THR A 272 -6.18 -2.71 33.18
CA THR A 272 -6.69 -2.50 34.54
C THR A 272 -5.61 -2.69 35.64
N ASN A 273 -4.65 -3.58 35.42
CA ASN A 273 -3.59 -3.90 36.38
C ASN A 273 -2.28 -3.15 36.14
N VAL A 274 -2.33 -2.01 35.42
CA VAL A 274 -1.23 -1.07 35.28
C VAL A 274 -1.73 0.34 35.60
N GLU A 275 -1.12 1.01 36.56
CA GLU A 275 -1.41 2.40 36.89
C GLU A 275 -0.40 3.34 36.25
N TYR A 276 -0.87 4.46 35.70
CA TYR A 276 -0.02 5.54 35.18
C TYR A 276 0.71 6.26 36.33
N VAL A 277 2.03 6.36 36.20
CA VAL A 277 2.83 7.16 37.13
C VAL A 277 2.80 8.61 36.64
N LYS A 278 2.23 9.52 37.45
CA LYS A 278 2.13 10.93 37.14
C LYS A 278 3.50 11.58 36.91
N ASP A 279 3.53 12.60 36.07
CA ASP A 279 4.73 13.38 35.73
C ASP A 279 5.87 12.51 35.20
N SER A 280 5.54 11.44 34.51
CA SER A 280 6.51 10.52 33.90
C SER A 280 6.51 10.53 32.36
N THR A 281 5.65 11.35 31.74
CA THR A 281 5.55 11.41 30.27
C THR A 281 6.58 12.36 29.68
N TYR A 282 7.46 11.84 28.83
CA TYR A 282 8.48 12.58 28.11
C TYR A 282 8.28 12.49 26.60
N LEU A 283 8.44 13.61 25.91
CA LEU A 283 8.48 13.70 24.46
C LEU A 283 9.92 13.86 23.98
N TYR A 284 10.33 12.99 23.04
CA TYR A 284 11.60 13.04 22.31
C TYR A 284 11.31 13.23 20.83
N ASN A 285 11.95 14.21 20.21
CA ASN A 285 11.89 14.46 18.77
C ASN A 285 13.12 15.26 18.33
N SER A 286 13.16 15.77 17.10
CA SER A 286 14.29 16.56 16.58
C SER A 286 14.56 17.83 17.38
N VAL A 287 13.55 18.41 18.02
CA VAL A 287 13.67 19.64 18.86
C VAL A 287 14.05 19.26 20.30
N HIS A 288 13.55 18.16 20.81
CA HIS A 288 13.72 17.71 22.18
C HIS A 288 14.51 16.39 22.24
N GLN A 289 15.77 16.40 21.78
CA GLN A 289 16.59 15.19 21.69
C GLN A 289 16.91 14.54 23.04
N SER A 290 17.03 15.35 24.10
CA SER A 290 17.23 14.89 25.48
C SER A 290 15.94 14.55 26.22
N GLY A 291 14.79 14.75 25.54
CA GLY A 291 13.46 14.61 26.13
C GLY A 291 12.98 15.85 26.87
N VAL A 292 11.71 16.17 26.73
CA VAL A 292 11.01 17.21 27.53
C VAL A 292 9.87 16.56 28.29
N LEU A 293 9.80 16.87 29.59
CA LEU A 293 8.69 16.43 30.44
C LEU A 293 7.39 17.15 30.00
N LEU A 294 6.36 16.39 29.72
CA LEU A 294 5.02 16.91 29.49
C LEU A 294 4.26 16.90 30.81
N SER A 295 3.95 18.10 31.34
CA SER A 295 3.21 18.28 32.60
C SER A 295 1.73 17.94 32.48
N ASP A 296 1.24 17.76 31.26
CA ASP A 296 -0.12 17.32 30.96
C ASP A 296 -0.24 15.80 31.15
N ASN A 297 -0.86 15.37 32.23
CA ASN A 297 -1.07 13.96 32.56
C ASN A 297 -2.24 13.31 31.79
N ASN A 298 -2.62 13.86 30.62
CA ASN A 298 -3.75 13.41 29.83
C ASN A 298 -3.45 12.25 28.86
N LEU A 299 -2.20 11.78 28.77
CA LEU A 299 -1.80 10.70 27.84
C LEU A 299 -2.76 9.50 27.88
N THR A 300 -3.14 9.07 29.09
CA THR A 300 -3.98 7.87 29.29
C THR A 300 -5.50 8.16 29.34
N THR A 301 -5.90 9.41 29.15
CA THR A 301 -7.30 9.84 29.18
C THR A 301 -7.75 10.40 27.84
N THR A 302 -7.54 11.69 27.60
CA THR A 302 -7.94 12.40 26.37
C THR A 302 -6.86 12.34 25.29
N GLY A 303 -5.63 11.97 25.64
CA GLY A 303 -4.45 12.06 24.79
C GLY A 303 -3.74 13.39 24.91
N ILE A 304 -2.59 13.50 24.28
CA ILE A 304 -1.71 14.65 24.25
C ILE A 304 -1.39 15.05 22.81
N ASN A 305 -1.32 16.36 22.54
CA ASN A 305 -0.84 16.88 21.26
C ASN A 305 0.69 16.97 21.31
N ILE A 306 1.36 16.23 20.44
CA ILE A 306 2.84 16.21 20.35
C ILE A 306 3.40 17.16 19.29
N GLY A 307 2.54 17.94 18.62
CA GLY A 307 2.93 18.93 17.63
C GLY A 307 2.82 18.47 16.18
N SER A 308 3.63 19.10 15.31
CA SER A 308 3.61 18.90 13.87
C SER A 308 4.91 18.26 13.38
N TYR A 309 4.79 17.38 12.37
CA TYR A 309 5.92 16.58 11.86
C TYR A 309 6.00 16.65 10.34
N SER A 310 7.15 17.08 9.85
CA SER A 310 7.49 17.04 8.42
C SER A 310 7.49 15.62 7.86
N PRO A 311 7.53 15.42 6.54
CA PRO A 311 7.70 14.09 5.95
C PRO A 311 8.87 13.32 6.58
N LYS A 312 8.65 12.06 6.96
CA LYS A 312 9.57 11.19 7.70
C LYS A 312 9.96 11.69 9.11
N GLY A 313 9.36 12.80 9.58
CA GLY A 313 9.52 13.26 10.94
C GLY A 313 8.95 12.26 11.94
N ASN A 314 9.65 12.05 13.05
CA ASN A 314 9.28 11.10 14.08
C ASN A 314 9.32 11.69 15.49
N ALA A 315 8.65 10.99 16.40
CA ALA A 315 8.67 11.27 17.83
C ALA A 315 8.60 9.98 18.63
N TYR A 316 9.12 10.05 19.87
CA TYR A 316 8.92 9.03 20.87
C TYR A 316 8.24 9.67 22.09
N VAL A 317 7.13 9.08 22.52
CA VAL A 317 6.49 9.38 23.81
C VAL A 317 6.81 8.25 24.74
N ARG A 318 7.47 8.56 25.87
CA ARG A 318 7.83 7.59 26.93
C ARG A 318 7.13 7.95 28.21
N PHE A 319 6.66 6.94 28.94
CA PHE A 319 6.05 7.13 30.23
C PHE A 319 6.21 5.88 31.09
N THR A 320 5.97 6.01 32.43
CA THR A 320 6.06 4.94 33.38
C THR A 320 4.67 4.44 33.77
N GLY A 321 4.49 3.13 33.81
CA GLY A 321 3.37 2.43 34.43
C GLY A 321 3.85 1.60 35.61
N LYS A 322 3.02 1.44 36.65
CA LYS A 322 3.25 0.57 37.78
C LYS A 322 2.31 -0.62 37.72
N VAL A 323 2.86 -1.81 37.80
CA VAL A 323 2.07 -3.06 37.85
C VAL A 323 1.41 -3.18 39.20
N ILE A 324 0.09 -3.34 39.22
CA ILE A 324 -0.71 -3.50 40.44
C ILE A 324 -1.56 -4.77 40.37
N ASP A 325 -1.96 -5.26 41.51
CA ASP A 325 -2.95 -6.36 41.63
C ASP A 325 -4.31 -5.84 41.97
N LYS A 326 -5.08 -5.47 40.96
CA LYS A 326 -6.49 -5.07 41.11
C LYS A 326 -7.43 -6.21 40.77
N THR A 327 -7.12 -6.98 39.74
CA THR A 327 -7.96 -8.04 39.19
C THR A 327 -7.15 -9.19 38.57
N LEU A 328 -5.89 -9.37 38.98
CA LEU A 328 -5.06 -10.46 38.46
C LEU A 328 -5.65 -11.82 38.87
N ALA A 329 -5.77 -12.71 37.90
CA ALA A 329 -6.04 -14.11 38.13
C ALA A 329 -4.81 -14.85 38.66
N CYS A 330 -4.98 -15.95 39.38
CA CYS A 330 -3.87 -16.83 39.70
C CYS A 330 -3.27 -17.44 38.42
N GLY A 331 -1.95 -17.57 38.38
CA GLY A 331 -1.19 -17.98 37.21
C GLY A 331 -0.81 -16.82 36.32
N SER A 332 -0.58 -17.09 35.04
CA SER A 332 -0.06 -16.14 34.07
C SER A 332 -1.12 -15.18 33.58
N ASN A 333 -0.83 -13.87 33.62
CA ASN A 333 -1.70 -12.77 33.19
C ASN A 333 -0.96 -11.98 32.12
N GLN A 334 -1.60 -11.75 30.97
CA GLN A 334 -1.10 -10.86 29.93
C GLN A 334 -1.80 -9.50 30.02
N LEU A 335 -1.05 -8.45 30.33
CA LEU A 335 -1.53 -7.08 30.45
C LEU A 335 -1.23 -6.32 29.17
N VAL A 336 -2.18 -6.29 28.23
CA VAL A 336 -2.02 -5.63 26.93
C VAL A 336 -2.30 -4.14 27.05
N ASN A 337 -1.34 -3.32 26.69
CA ASN A 337 -1.40 -1.86 26.70
C ASN A 337 -1.41 -1.31 25.28
N TRP A 338 -2.48 -0.60 24.89
CA TRP A 338 -2.67 -0.05 23.56
C TRP A 338 -2.27 1.42 23.47
N ALA A 339 -1.53 1.77 22.42
CA ALA A 339 -1.28 3.15 22.04
C ALA A 339 -1.97 3.49 20.72
N SER A 340 -2.25 4.77 20.52
CA SER A 340 -2.78 5.29 19.26
C SER A 340 -2.20 6.65 18.92
N ALA A 341 -2.02 6.90 17.61
CA ALA A 341 -1.87 8.22 17.04
C ALA A 341 -3.11 8.56 16.21
N THR A 342 -3.65 9.77 16.40
CA THR A 342 -4.77 10.27 15.62
C THR A 342 -4.31 11.41 14.74
N ILE A 343 -4.57 11.29 13.42
CA ILE A 343 -4.24 12.26 12.38
C ILE A 343 -5.48 12.42 11.50
N ASP A 344 -5.98 13.63 11.34
CA ASP A 344 -7.15 13.91 10.49
C ASP A 344 -8.31 12.93 10.69
N GLN A 345 -8.63 12.64 11.96
CA GLN A 345 -9.67 11.69 12.40
C GLN A 345 -9.37 10.20 12.12
N LYS A 346 -8.26 9.86 11.48
CA LYS A 346 -7.79 8.48 11.33
C LYS A 346 -6.95 8.07 12.53
N VAL A 347 -7.17 6.84 13.01
CA VAL A 347 -6.50 6.30 14.20
C VAL A 347 -5.60 5.15 13.80
N TYR A 348 -4.31 5.27 14.12
CA TYR A 348 -3.28 4.25 13.96
C TYR A 348 -2.93 3.70 15.33
N LYS A 349 -2.80 2.39 15.47
CA LYS A 349 -2.67 1.72 16.79
C LYS A 349 -1.55 0.69 16.78
N ASP A 350 -0.99 0.48 17.96
CA ASP A 350 -0.10 -0.62 18.27
C ASP A 350 -0.15 -0.94 19.76
N ASP A 351 0.31 -2.12 20.20
CA ASP A 351 0.29 -2.55 21.57
C ASP A 351 1.62 -3.16 22.05
N ALA A 352 1.79 -3.20 23.35
CA ALA A 352 2.85 -3.94 24.02
C ALA A 352 2.30 -4.58 25.31
N SER A 353 2.86 -5.71 25.71
CA SER A 353 2.34 -6.53 26.79
C SER A 353 3.27 -6.62 27.98
N VAL A 354 2.71 -6.67 29.19
CA VAL A 354 3.41 -7.08 30.40
C VAL A 354 2.85 -8.43 30.87
N MET A 355 3.72 -9.42 31.01
CA MET A 355 3.36 -10.73 31.52
C MET A 355 3.59 -10.74 33.04
N VAL A 356 2.57 -11.11 33.80
CA VAL A 356 2.61 -11.15 35.27
C VAL A 356 2.14 -12.51 35.74
N ASP A 357 3.02 -13.24 36.42
CA ASP A 357 2.63 -14.47 37.10
C ASP A 357 2.22 -14.16 38.53
N LYS A 358 0.99 -14.48 38.89
CA LYS A 358 0.45 -14.37 40.24
C LYS A 358 0.45 -15.74 40.90
N ASP A 359 1.40 -15.95 41.83
CA ASP A 359 1.54 -17.16 42.63
C ASP A 359 1.76 -16.76 44.11
N ASP A 360 0.75 -16.07 44.69
CA ASP A 360 0.79 -15.64 46.08
C ASP A 360 -0.15 -16.53 46.95
N GLU A 361 -0.15 -16.26 48.26
CA GLU A 361 -0.94 -17.02 49.23
C GLU A 361 -2.44 -17.08 48.85
N SER A 362 -3.00 -16.06 48.17
CA SER A 362 -4.38 -16.03 47.72
C SER A 362 -4.71 -17.07 46.64
N CYS A 363 -3.69 -17.63 46.02
CA CYS A 363 -3.81 -18.66 45.00
C CYS A 363 -3.74 -20.09 45.55
N LYS A 364 -3.32 -20.28 46.80
CA LYS A 364 -3.11 -21.62 47.40
C LYS A 364 -4.42 -22.27 47.86
N ASP A 365 -5.45 -21.49 48.13
CA ASP A 365 -6.72 -22.00 48.68
C ASP A 365 -7.79 -22.34 47.61
N LYS A 366 -7.47 -22.27 46.32
CA LYS A 366 -8.39 -22.78 45.30
C LYS A 366 -8.23 -24.30 45.20
N PRO A 367 -9.32 -25.09 45.39
CA PRO A 367 -9.25 -26.53 45.23
C PRO A 367 -8.75 -26.81 43.78
N VAL A 368 -7.60 -27.48 43.68
CA VAL A 368 -7.14 -28.05 42.42
C VAL A 368 -8.24 -29.00 41.98
N ASN A 369 -8.91 -28.66 40.88
CA ASN A 369 -9.82 -29.59 40.24
C ASN A 369 -9.01 -30.86 39.96
N PRO A 370 -9.33 -32.03 40.55
CA PRO A 370 -8.49 -33.19 40.37
C PRO A 370 -8.39 -33.50 38.87
N GLU A 371 -7.16 -33.64 38.43
CA GLU A 371 -6.83 -34.14 37.08
C GLU A 371 -7.70 -35.40 36.85
N PRO A 372 -8.43 -35.52 35.74
CA PRO A 372 -9.20 -36.71 35.46
C PRO A 372 -8.29 -37.91 35.49
N THR A 373 -8.50 -38.78 36.46
CA THR A 373 -7.80 -40.10 36.53
C THR A 373 -8.01 -40.83 35.19
N PRO A 374 -6.97 -41.43 34.61
CA PRO A 374 -7.13 -42.22 33.40
C PRO A 374 -8.11 -43.35 33.67
N ASP A 375 -9.23 -43.38 32.97
CA ASP A 375 -10.21 -44.45 33.03
C ASP A 375 -9.56 -45.79 32.63
N GLN A 376 -9.72 -46.77 33.52
CA GLN A 376 -9.47 -48.19 33.21
C GLN A 376 -10.43 -48.61 32.07
N PRO A 377 -9.99 -49.49 31.17
CA PRO A 377 -10.84 -49.97 30.07
C PRO A 377 -11.98 -50.83 30.60
N GLY A 378 -13.16 -50.30 30.58
CA GLY A 378 -14.43 -50.96 30.90
C GLY A 378 -15.22 -51.26 29.63
N GLN A 379 -15.75 -52.46 29.59
CA GLN A 379 -16.58 -53.18 28.64
C GLN A 379 -17.52 -52.34 27.72
N PRO A 380 -17.87 -52.86 26.54
CA PRO A 380 -18.66 -52.17 25.54
C PRO A 380 -20.15 -52.14 25.90
N GLU A 381 -20.73 -50.94 25.96
CA GLU A 381 -22.18 -50.77 26.02
C GLU A 381 -22.80 -50.43 24.64
N THR A 382 -23.99 -50.99 24.45
CA THR A 382 -24.82 -50.99 23.24
C THR A 382 -25.33 -49.58 22.87
N PRO A 383 -25.62 -49.27 21.58
CA PRO A 383 -25.96 -47.95 21.10
C PRO A 383 -27.43 -47.60 21.41
N THR A 384 -27.65 -46.47 22.07
CA THR A 384 -28.95 -45.80 22.16
C THR A 384 -29.08 -44.68 21.15
N THR A 385 -30.18 -44.70 20.46
CA THR A 385 -30.65 -43.84 19.37
C THR A 385 -30.58 -42.33 19.68
N ILE A 386 -30.00 -41.56 18.76
CA ILE A 386 -30.01 -40.11 18.82
C ILE A 386 -31.18 -39.56 18.00
N VAL A 387 -32.00 -38.72 18.60
CA VAL A 387 -33.05 -37.94 17.95
C VAL A 387 -32.44 -36.64 17.48
N SER A 388 -32.53 -36.40 16.16
CA SER A 388 -32.12 -35.16 15.49
C SER A 388 -33.12 -34.06 15.71
N THR A 389 -32.67 -32.87 16.15
CA THR A 389 -33.32 -31.58 15.86
C THR A 389 -32.25 -30.55 15.48
N GLY A 390 -32.46 -29.90 14.34
CA GLY A 390 -31.55 -29.01 13.60
C GLY A 390 -31.37 -27.63 14.23
N PRO A 391 -31.01 -26.59 13.41
CA PRO A 391 -29.65 -26.07 13.43
C PRO A 391 -29.56 -24.71 14.13
N GLU A 392 -28.48 -24.43 14.87
CA GLU A 392 -28.00 -23.07 15.10
C GLU A 392 -26.47 -23.02 15.08
N THR A 393 -26.01 -22.16 14.23
CA THR A 393 -24.64 -21.74 13.99
C THR A 393 -24.00 -21.10 15.20
N ILE A 394 -22.87 -21.63 15.66
CA ILE A 394 -21.82 -20.82 16.29
C ILE A 394 -20.47 -21.33 15.78
N VAL A 395 -19.86 -20.56 14.86
CA VAL A 395 -18.44 -20.68 14.52
C VAL A 395 -17.70 -19.69 15.41
N THR A 396 -17.03 -20.18 16.42
CA THR A 396 -16.02 -19.40 17.16
C THR A 396 -14.81 -20.26 17.48
N GLY A 397 -13.66 -19.85 16.91
CA GLY A 397 -12.39 -19.96 17.60
C GLY A 397 -11.58 -21.24 17.50
N ALA A 398 -10.98 -21.51 16.34
CA ALA A 398 -9.80 -22.36 16.29
C ALA A 398 -8.86 -21.92 15.14
N ILE A 399 -8.38 -20.68 15.19
CA ILE A 399 -7.23 -20.21 14.38
C ILE A 399 -6.31 -19.41 15.29
N GLY A 400 -5.45 -20.09 16.02
CA GLY A 400 -4.50 -19.42 16.91
C GLY A 400 -3.24 -20.22 17.23
N ALA A 401 -3.25 -21.52 17.05
CA ALA A 401 -2.13 -22.36 17.47
C ALA A 401 -1.22 -22.89 16.34
N GLY A 402 -1.62 -22.74 15.08
CA GLY A 402 -0.85 -23.27 13.93
C GLY A 402 0.20 -22.36 13.35
N SER A 403 0.09 -21.03 13.55
CA SER A 403 0.96 -20.05 12.91
C SER A 403 2.26 -19.74 13.68
N MET A 404 2.34 -20.00 14.98
CA MET A 404 3.56 -19.76 15.75
C MET A 404 4.65 -20.82 15.53
N VAL A 405 4.30 -22.05 15.17
CA VAL A 405 5.30 -23.12 14.97
C VAL A 405 6.01 -22.99 13.63
N THR A 406 5.37 -22.43 12.62
CA THR A 406 5.97 -22.21 11.30
C THR A 406 6.90 -21.00 11.25
N ALA A 407 6.61 -19.94 12.02
CA ALA A 407 7.48 -18.75 12.08
C ALA A 407 8.80 -19.03 12.83
N LEU A 408 8.77 -19.84 13.90
CA LEU A 408 9.97 -20.21 14.66
C LEU A 408 10.86 -21.16 13.86
N GLY A 409 10.28 -22.09 13.09
CA GLY A 409 11.01 -23.01 12.20
C GLY A 409 11.76 -22.28 11.07
N TYR A 410 11.18 -21.23 10.52
CA TYR A 410 11.79 -20.45 9.44
C TYR A 410 12.95 -19.57 9.96
N PHE A 411 12.79 -19.02 11.16
CA PHE A 411 13.82 -18.17 11.80
C PHE A 411 15.07 -18.97 12.19
N ILE A 412 14.92 -20.23 12.61
CA ILE A 412 16.04 -21.10 12.98
C ILE A 412 16.75 -21.68 11.75
N ALA A 413 16.02 -21.92 10.65
CA ALA A 413 16.59 -22.44 9.40
C ALA A 413 17.40 -21.38 8.61
N SER A 414 17.07 -20.10 8.73
CA SER A 414 17.76 -19.02 8.02
C SER A 414 19.11 -18.62 8.62
N ARG A 415 19.41 -18.99 9.89
CA ARG A 415 20.70 -18.70 10.55
C ARG A 415 21.80 -19.77 10.38
N LYS A 416 21.53 -20.86 9.66
CA LYS A 416 22.54 -21.93 9.42
C LYS A 416 23.24 -21.85 8.05
N LYS A 417 23.09 -20.73 7.33
CA LYS A 417 23.90 -20.47 6.11
C LYS A 417 24.47 -19.07 6.20
N PHE A 418 25.53 -18.94 6.98
CA PHE A 418 26.67 -18.03 6.80
C PHE A 418 27.74 -18.43 7.80
#